data_542d72151d6156a2408f251d19c78cda
#
_entry.id   542d72151d6156a2408f251d19c78cda
#
_cell.length_a   1.000
_cell.length_b   1.000
_cell.length_c   1.000
_cell.angle_alpha   90.00
_cell.angle_beta   90.00
_cell.angle_gamma   90.00
#
_symmetry.space_group_name_H-M   'P 1'
#
loop_
_entity.id
_entity.type
_entity.pdbx_description
1 polymer ?
#
loop_
_entity_poly.entity_id
_entity_poly.type
_entity_poly.pdbx_seq_one_letter_code
_entity_poly.pdbx_strand_id
1 'polypeptide(L)'
;MDVAKIKIGDNCQMAPNVAIYTAGHPIRPVSRNSAYEYGKEVTIGDNVWLGGNTVVCPGVHIGNNVVIGAGSVVTRDIPDWSIAAGIRAK
;
A
#
# COMPACT_ATOMS: atom_id res chain seq x y z
N MET A 1 -7.14 -4.47 20.32
CA MET A 1 -6.18 -4.03 19.28
C MET A 1 -6.91 -3.58 18.04
N ASP A 2 -6.56 -2.45 17.56
CA ASP A 2 -7.20 -1.91 16.39
C ASP A 2 -6.58 -2.47 15.12
N VAL A 3 -7.43 -2.71 14.16
CA VAL A 3 -7.00 -3.20 12.88
C VAL A 3 -7.06 -2.04 11.90
N ALA A 4 -6.00 -1.86 11.16
CA ALA A 4 -5.96 -0.79 10.19
C ALA A 4 -6.90 -1.09 9.04
N LYS A 5 -7.35 -0.03 8.42
CA LYS A 5 -8.28 -0.12 7.31
C LYS A 5 -7.53 -0.03 6.00
N ILE A 6 -8.13 -0.63 5.00
CA ILE A 6 -7.73 -0.43 3.63
C ILE A 6 -8.89 0.29 2.97
N LYS A 7 -8.63 1.48 2.47
CA LYS A 7 -9.64 2.26 1.77
C LYS A 7 -9.28 2.32 0.30
N ILE A 8 -10.18 1.87 -0.53
CA ILE A 8 -9.96 1.83 -1.96
C ILE A 8 -11.07 2.62 -2.62
N GLY A 9 -10.69 3.57 -3.45
CA GLY A 9 -11.66 4.39 -4.15
C GLY A 9 -12.36 3.68 -5.29
N ASP A 10 -12.94 4.46 -6.18
CA ASP A 10 -13.78 3.94 -7.26
C ASP A 10 -12.93 3.65 -8.50
N ASN A 11 -13.40 2.68 -9.28
CA ASN A 11 -12.79 2.35 -10.57
C ASN A 11 -11.35 1.90 -10.46
N CYS A 12 -11.03 1.20 -9.38
CA CYS A 12 -9.71 0.64 -9.22
C CYS A 12 -9.66 -0.76 -9.79
N GLN A 13 -8.55 -1.10 -10.41
CA GLN A 13 -8.34 -2.41 -10.97
C GLN A 13 -7.06 -3.00 -10.41
N MET A 14 -7.14 -4.23 -9.98
CA MET A 14 -5.99 -4.94 -9.44
C MET A 14 -5.80 -6.21 -10.23
N ALA A 15 -4.63 -6.36 -10.79
CA ALA A 15 -4.27 -7.58 -11.48
C ALA A 15 -4.04 -8.69 -10.45
N PRO A 16 -3.88 -9.93 -10.89
CA PRO A 16 -3.71 -11.04 -9.95
C PRO A 16 -2.52 -10.88 -9.04
N ASN A 17 -2.67 -11.42 -7.84
CA ASN A 17 -1.59 -11.52 -6.84
C ASN A 17 -1.12 -10.18 -6.30
N VAL A 18 -1.99 -9.18 -6.29
CA VAL A 18 -1.70 -7.94 -5.59
C VAL A 18 -1.88 -8.16 -4.10
N ALA A 19 -0.90 -7.72 -3.33
CA ALA A 19 -0.94 -7.85 -1.87
C ALA A 19 -0.89 -6.46 -1.23
N ILE A 20 -1.78 -6.22 -0.30
CA ILE A 20 -1.83 -4.95 0.43
C ILE A 20 -1.72 -5.28 1.90
N TYR A 21 -0.69 -4.75 2.53
CA TYR A 21 -0.43 -5.01 3.94
C TYR A 21 -0.68 -3.77 4.76
N THR A 22 -1.40 -3.94 5.86
CA THR A 22 -1.71 -2.83 6.77
C THR A 22 -1.03 -2.97 8.12
N ALA A 23 -0.51 -4.14 8.41
CA ALA A 23 0.11 -4.40 9.70
C ALA A 23 1.59 -4.63 9.53
N GLY A 24 2.35 -4.02 10.39
CA GLY A 24 3.77 -4.34 10.48
C GLY A 24 3.98 -5.34 11.58
N HIS A 25 5.09 -6.00 11.53
CA HIS A 25 5.48 -6.89 12.62
C HIS A 25 6.53 -6.20 13.43
N PRO A 26 6.40 -6.20 14.76
CA PRO A 26 7.48 -5.68 15.57
C PRO A 26 8.68 -6.59 15.39
N ILE A 27 9.79 -6.00 15.07
CA ILE A 27 11.00 -6.77 14.92
C ILE A 27 11.47 -7.24 16.27
N ARG A 28 11.20 -6.45 17.29
CA ARG A 28 11.64 -6.77 18.63
C ARG A 28 10.44 -7.08 19.49
N PRO A 29 10.41 -8.27 20.04
CA PRO A 29 9.27 -8.64 20.87
C PRO A 29 9.16 -7.82 22.14
N VAL A 30 10.24 -7.23 22.58
CA VAL A 30 10.22 -6.49 23.83
C VAL A 30 9.65 -5.10 23.71
N SER A 31 9.46 -4.63 22.53
CA SER A 31 9.05 -3.24 22.38
C SER A 31 7.57 -3.12 22.62
N ARG A 32 7.20 -2.80 23.82
CA ARG A 32 5.81 -2.60 24.15
C ARG A 32 5.24 -1.41 23.43
N ASN A 33 6.07 -0.45 23.18
CA ASN A 33 5.60 0.77 22.58
C ASN A 33 5.38 0.62 21.09
N SER A 34 5.80 -0.47 20.52
CA SER A 34 5.64 -0.67 19.09
C SER A 34 4.23 -1.12 18.76
N ALA A 35 3.37 -1.31 19.73
CA ALA A 35 2.01 -1.75 19.43
C ALA A 35 1.32 -0.80 18.47
N TYR A 36 1.62 0.46 18.55
CA TYR A 36 0.99 1.43 17.67
C TYR A 36 1.54 1.38 16.26
N GLU A 37 2.56 0.60 16.03
CA GLU A 37 3.06 0.42 14.67
C GLU A 37 2.19 -0.51 13.89
N TYR A 38 1.35 -1.25 14.55
CA TYR A 38 0.36 -2.02 13.84
C TYR A 38 -0.72 -1.10 13.35
N GLY A 39 -1.34 -1.50 12.31
CA GLY A 39 -2.53 -0.81 11.93
C GLY A 39 -2.31 0.49 11.21
N LYS A 40 -1.31 0.55 10.36
CA LYS A 40 -1.14 1.70 9.50
C LYS A 40 -2.08 1.57 8.32
N GLU A 41 -2.96 2.54 8.22
CA GLU A 41 -3.97 2.54 7.19
C GLU A 41 -3.33 2.71 5.81
N VAL A 42 -3.86 1.97 4.83
CA VAL A 42 -3.48 2.13 3.44
C VAL A 42 -4.67 2.76 2.71
N THR A 43 -4.41 3.79 1.93
CA THR A 43 -5.45 4.40 1.10
C THR A 43 -5.03 4.36 -0.35
N ILE A 44 -5.99 4.01 -1.20
CA ILE A 44 -5.82 3.98 -2.63
C ILE A 44 -6.93 4.83 -3.22
N GLY A 45 -6.57 5.83 -3.99
CA GLY A 45 -7.55 6.75 -4.53
C GLY A 45 -8.39 6.16 -5.64
N ASP A 46 -8.95 7.02 -6.48
CA ASP A 46 -9.82 6.61 -7.58
C ASP A 46 -9.00 6.37 -8.84
N ASN A 47 -9.51 5.47 -9.68
CA ASN A 47 -8.91 5.23 -11.00
C ASN A 47 -7.45 4.78 -10.89
N VAL A 48 -7.19 3.86 -9.99
CA VAL A 48 -5.85 3.34 -9.77
C VAL A 48 -5.76 1.96 -10.39
N TRP A 49 -4.67 1.68 -11.09
CA TRP A 49 -4.41 0.36 -11.62
C TRP A 49 -3.16 -0.21 -10.96
N LEU A 50 -3.30 -1.37 -10.35
CA LEU A 50 -2.17 -2.06 -9.72
C LEU A 50 -1.83 -3.29 -10.54
N GLY A 51 -0.64 -3.29 -11.08
CA GLY A 51 -0.16 -4.42 -11.88
C GLY A 51 0.02 -5.67 -11.04
N GLY A 52 0.11 -6.82 -11.70
CA GLY A 52 0.21 -8.10 -11.02
C GLY A 52 1.41 -8.18 -10.10
N ASN A 53 1.26 -8.91 -9.02
CA ASN A 53 2.32 -9.14 -8.04
C ASN A 53 2.84 -7.86 -7.38
N THR A 54 2.06 -6.79 -7.41
CA THR A 54 2.40 -5.56 -6.70
C THR A 54 2.18 -5.76 -5.21
N VAL A 55 3.09 -5.24 -4.42
CA VAL A 55 2.99 -5.24 -2.96
C VAL A 55 2.87 -3.81 -2.50
N VAL A 56 1.82 -3.52 -1.73
CA VAL A 56 1.64 -2.20 -1.12
C VAL A 56 1.93 -2.32 0.36
N CYS A 57 2.87 -1.55 0.83
CA CYS A 57 3.33 -1.63 2.21
C CYS A 57 2.46 -0.83 3.15
N PRO A 58 2.49 -1.14 4.45
CA PRO A 58 1.64 -0.44 5.41
C PRO A 58 1.85 1.07 5.43
N GLY A 59 0.77 1.78 5.59
CA GLY A 59 0.82 3.23 5.74
C GLY A 59 0.95 4.00 4.45
N VAL A 60 0.92 3.32 3.30
CA VAL A 60 1.10 3.99 2.01
C VAL A 60 -0.22 4.60 1.56
N HIS A 61 -0.13 5.78 0.98
CA HIS A 61 -1.28 6.47 0.38
C HIS A 61 -1.00 6.64 -1.10
N ILE A 62 -1.85 6.02 -1.92
CA ILE A 62 -1.75 6.13 -3.37
C ILE A 62 -2.84 7.08 -3.83
N GLY A 63 -2.45 8.10 -4.55
CA GLY A 63 -3.40 9.12 -5.00
C GLY A 63 -4.32 8.63 -6.11
N ASN A 64 -4.93 9.58 -6.80
CA ASN A 64 -5.90 9.27 -7.86
C ASN A 64 -5.18 9.18 -9.20
N ASN A 65 -5.76 8.37 -10.09
CA ASN A 65 -5.26 8.29 -11.47
C ASN A 65 -3.79 7.85 -11.50
N VAL A 66 -3.52 6.76 -10.82
CA VAL A 66 -2.16 6.25 -10.66
C VAL A 66 -2.08 4.88 -11.32
N VAL A 67 -0.99 4.61 -11.99
CA VAL A 67 -0.69 3.30 -12.56
C VAL A 67 0.56 2.76 -11.88
N ILE A 68 0.45 1.58 -11.30
CA ILE A 68 1.59 0.90 -10.69
C ILE A 68 1.92 -0.30 -11.55
N GLY A 69 3.13 -0.35 -12.05
CA GLY A 69 3.56 -1.44 -12.91
C GLY A 69 3.67 -2.75 -12.16
N ALA A 70 3.59 -3.86 -12.90
CA ALA A 70 3.63 -5.20 -12.32
C ALA A 70 4.93 -5.43 -11.55
N GLY A 71 4.82 -6.17 -10.47
CA GLY A 71 5.98 -6.54 -9.67
C GLY A 71 6.54 -5.43 -8.80
N SER A 72 5.82 -4.32 -8.68
CA SER A 72 6.30 -3.19 -7.88
C SER A 72 6.13 -3.43 -6.41
N VAL A 73 7.02 -2.82 -5.62
CA VAL A 73 6.87 -2.77 -4.18
C VAL A 73 6.70 -1.30 -3.81
N VAL A 74 5.51 -0.94 -3.36
CA VAL A 74 5.18 0.45 -3.07
C VAL A 74 5.48 0.71 -1.61
N THR A 75 6.52 1.47 -1.35
CA THR A 75 6.98 1.73 0.02
C THR A 75 6.78 3.16 0.46
N ARG A 76 6.29 4.01 -0.41
CA ARG A 76 6.04 5.41 -0.07
C ARG A 76 4.81 5.89 -0.81
N ASP A 77 4.32 7.03 -0.39
CA ASP A 77 3.14 7.61 -0.98
C ASP A 77 3.37 7.92 -2.45
N ILE A 78 2.33 7.71 -3.23
CA ILE A 78 2.37 7.97 -4.67
C ILE A 78 1.38 9.10 -4.95
N PRO A 79 1.85 10.21 -5.51
CA PRO A 79 0.95 11.32 -5.79
C PRO A 79 0.02 11.04 -6.95
N ASP A 80 -1.01 11.88 -7.07
CA ASP A 80 -1.95 11.77 -8.17
C ASP A 80 -1.22 11.85 -9.53
N TRP A 81 -1.81 11.18 -10.51
CA TRP A 81 -1.35 11.24 -11.89
C TRP A 81 0.05 10.69 -12.10
N SER A 82 0.42 9.68 -11.32
CA SER A 82 1.75 9.10 -11.39
C SER A 82 1.72 7.76 -12.09
N ILE A 83 2.84 7.44 -12.71
CA ILE A 83 3.12 6.09 -13.19
C ILE A 83 4.38 5.65 -12.46
N ALA A 84 4.29 4.58 -11.72
CA ALA A 84 5.40 4.11 -10.92
C ALA A 84 5.62 2.63 -11.17
N ALA A 85 6.85 2.18 -11.06
CA ALA A 85 7.18 0.79 -11.29
C ALA A 85 8.47 0.42 -10.58
N GLY A 86 8.62 -0.89 -10.35
CA GLY A 86 9.84 -1.44 -9.82
C GLY A 86 9.83 -1.60 -8.32
N ILE A 87 10.91 -2.07 -7.80
CA ILE A 87 11.11 -2.16 -6.36
C ILE A 87 11.25 -0.73 -5.87
N ARG A 88 10.51 -0.41 -4.82
CA ARG A 88 10.44 0.96 -4.32
C ARG A 88 9.85 1.89 -5.37
N ALA A 89 8.68 1.55 -5.82
CA ALA A 89 7.97 2.40 -6.77
C ALA A 89 7.90 3.82 -6.24
N LYS A 90 8.06 4.75 -7.15
CA LYS A 90 8.06 6.16 -6.77
C LYS A 90 6.85 6.86 -7.33
#